data_223f5d555b373921b683b3b754b07015
#
_entry.id   223f5d555b373921b683b3b754b07015
#
_cell.length_a   1.000
_cell.length_b   1.000
_cell.length_c   1.000
_cell.angle_alpha   90.00
_cell.angle_beta   90.00
_cell.angle_gamma   90.00
#
_symmetry.space_group_name_H-M   'P 1'
#
loop_
_entity.id
_entity.type
_entity.pdbx_description
1 polymer ?
#
loop_
_entity_poly.entity_id
_entity_poly.type
_entity_poly.pdbx_seq_one_letter_code
_entity_poly.pdbx_strand_id
1 'polypeptide(L)'
;MSSEPRNSRQGGKPVSYPLLLTVLSGLSFAFLLLLLYFMGNSFETLENQLRFRPPVSGQGNGNGAYGIEIVDGQTVYVPVYSHIYADGGRPHLLESTLSIRNLDPNRAISIKSVRYFDTGGALIKEYLDEKMRLGPLETAAFLVEKRDTRGGSGANFIVIWDAEEPVYEPLIEAIMIGFSDGKSISFTSPGR
;
A
#
# COMPACT_ATOMS: atom_id res chain seq x y z
N MET A 1 -18.60 -14.38 88.47
CA MET A 1 -17.48 -13.62 87.91
C MET A 1 -17.14 -14.29 86.60
N SER A 2 -17.58 -13.73 85.48
CA SER A 2 -17.26 -14.22 84.15
C SER A 2 -17.08 -12.97 83.25
N SER A 3 -15.88 -12.74 82.79
CA SER A 3 -15.46 -11.62 81.97
C SER A 3 -15.57 -11.97 80.50
N GLU A 4 -16.41 -11.28 79.79
CA GLU A 4 -16.58 -11.37 78.34
C GLU A 4 -15.43 -10.61 77.63
N PRO A 5 -14.82 -11.12 76.55
CA PRO A 5 -13.87 -10.38 75.76
C PRO A 5 -14.63 -9.53 74.69
N ARG A 6 -14.38 -8.26 74.70
CA ARG A 6 -14.86 -7.23 73.76
C ARG A 6 -14.20 -7.39 72.39
N ASN A 7 -14.94 -7.85 71.42
CA ASN A 7 -14.49 -7.98 70.01
C ASN A 7 -14.67 -6.63 69.31
N SER A 8 -13.58 -5.89 69.09
CA SER A 8 -13.54 -4.65 68.30
C SER A 8 -13.51 -4.94 66.81
N ARG A 9 -14.66 -4.94 66.14
CA ARG A 9 -14.73 -4.95 64.67
C ARG A 9 -14.30 -3.57 64.17
N GLN A 10 -13.14 -3.47 63.55
CA GLN A 10 -12.78 -2.31 62.76
C GLN A 10 -13.65 -2.26 61.49
N GLY A 11 -14.60 -1.33 61.49
CA GLY A 11 -15.44 -1.03 60.33
C GLY A 11 -14.61 -0.31 59.25
N GLY A 12 -14.27 -1.00 58.20
CA GLY A 12 -13.78 -0.36 56.98
C GLY A 12 -14.85 0.57 56.43
N LYS A 13 -14.49 1.84 56.20
CA LYS A 13 -15.41 2.84 55.64
C LYS A 13 -15.83 2.36 54.23
N PRO A 14 -17.14 2.31 53.89
CA PRO A 14 -17.58 1.96 52.52
C PRO A 14 -17.06 3.02 51.55
N VAL A 15 -16.35 2.58 50.54
CA VAL A 15 -15.98 3.43 49.41
C VAL A 15 -17.28 3.84 48.74
N SER A 16 -17.54 5.16 48.68
CA SER A 16 -18.77 5.70 48.11
C SER A 16 -18.78 5.42 46.59
N TYR A 17 -19.69 4.59 46.11
CA TYR A 17 -19.87 4.22 44.69
C TYR A 17 -19.84 5.43 43.71
N PRO A 18 -20.40 6.62 44.04
CA PRO A 18 -20.31 7.80 43.18
C PRO A 18 -18.87 8.29 42.96
N LEU A 19 -18.00 8.19 43.98
CA LEU A 19 -16.60 8.61 43.88
C LEU A 19 -15.81 7.64 42.96
N LEU A 20 -16.10 6.35 43.01
CA LEU A 20 -15.48 5.34 42.16
C LEU A 20 -15.91 5.53 40.71
N LEU A 21 -17.18 5.82 40.43
CA LEU A 21 -17.69 6.09 39.09
C LEU A 21 -17.09 7.36 38.48
N THR A 22 -16.93 8.44 39.25
CA THR A 22 -16.28 9.66 38.74
C THR A 22 -14.80 9.46 38.41
N VAL A 23 -14.08 8.71 39.24
CA VAL A 23 -12.68 8.39 38.97
C VAL A 23 -12.53 7.50 37.72
N LEU A 24 -13.41 6.49 37.59
CA LEU A 24 -13.39 5.60 36.41
C LEU A 24 -13.72 6.34 35.11
N SER A 25 -14.73 7.26 35.16
CA SER A 25 -15.07 8.13 34.04
C SER A 25 -13.92 9.08 33.65
N GLY A 26 -13.25 9.67 34.66
CA GLY A 26 -12.06 10.51 34.40
C GLY A 26 -10.91 9.78 33.77
N LEU A 27 -10.63 8.54 34.23
CA LEU A 27 -9.58 7.68 33.63
C LEU A 27 -9.94 7.27 32.19
N SER A 28 -11.20 6.92 31.91
CA SER A 28 -11.66 6.60 30.58
C SER A 28 -11.53 7.78 29.61
N PHE A 29 -11.88 8.99 30.07
CA PHE A 29 -11.75 10.21 29.28
C PHE A 29 -10.27 10.57 29.00
N ALA A 30 -9.41 10.46 30.02
CA ALA A 30 -7.97 10.67 29.86
C ALA A 30 -7.34 9.67 28.89
N PHE A 31 -7.77 8.40 28.95
CA PHE A 31 -7.32 7.36 28.01
C PHE A 31 -7.77 7.65 26.56
N LEU A 32 -9.01 8.12 26.38
CA LEU A 32 -9.50 8.53 25.06
C LEU A 32 -8.69 9.69 24.49
N LEU A 33 -8.40 10.72 25.29
CA LEU A 33 -7.56 11.85 24.87
C LEU A 33 -6.13 11.39 24.49
N LEU A 34 -5.58 10.43 25.22
CA LEU A 34 -4.28 9.84 24.93
C LEU A 34 -4.30 9.09 23.60
N LEU A 35 -5.34 8.32 23.34
CA LEU A 35 -5.52 7.62 22.05
C LEU A 35 -5.63 8.62 20.89
N LEU A 36 -6.42 9.68 21.03
CA LEU A 36 -6.56 10.73 20.02
C LEU A 36 -5.23 11.45 19.76
N TYR A 37 -4.46 11.72 20.81
CA TYR A 37 -3.13 12.30 20.69
C TYR A 37 -2.16 11.40 19.93
N PHE A 38 -2.11 10.08 20.25
CA PHE A 38 -1.28 9.12 19.54
C PHE A 38 -1.69 8.93 18.08
N MET A 39 -3.02 8.89 17.82
CA MET A 39 -3.52 8.82 16.44
C MET A 39 -3.11 10.06 15.63
N GLY A 40 -3.31 11.27 16.16
CA GLY A 40 -2.93 12.51 15.48
C GLY A 40 -1.43 12.56 15.16
N ASN A 41 -0.58 12.19 16.11
CA ASN A 41 0.86 12.21 15.95
C ASN A 41 1.36 11.16 14.93
N SER A 42 0.66 10.03 14.81
CA SER A 42 1.01 8.97 13.84
C SER A 42 0.70 9.39 12.40
N PHE A 43 -0.35 10.17 12.18
CA PHE A 43 -0.70 10.68 10.85
C PHE A 43 0.30 11.74 10.37
N GLU A 44 0.73 12.67 11.22
CA GLU A 44 1.73 13.68 10.87
C GLU A 44 3.09 13.07 10.51
N THR A 45 3.46 11.98 11.18
CA THR A 45 4.74 11.30 10.92
C THR A 45 4.76 10.65 9.55
N LEU A 46 3.65 10.02 9.13
CA LEU A 46 3.51 9.43 7.81
C LEU A 46 3.49 10.50 6.70
N GLU A 47 2.77 11.59 6.89
CA GLU A 47 2.72 12.70 5.92
C GLU A 47 4.10 13.33 5.71
N ASN A 48 4.87 13.52 6.78
CA ASN A 48 6.21 14.10 6.70
C ASN A 48 7.24 13.16 6.05
N GLN A 49 7.11 11.85 6.20
CA GLN A 49 7.98 10.87 5.54
C GLN A 49 7.77 10.81 4.02
N LEU A 50 6.53 11.05 3.56
CA LEU A 50 6.16 11.01 2.15
C LEU A 50 6.24 12.37 1.46
N ARG A 51 6.63 13.42 2.16
CA ARG A 51 6.76 14.77 1.56
C ARG A 51 7.80 14.75 0.45
N PHE A 52 7.46 15.37 -0.68
CA PHE A 52 8.37 15.50 -1.82
C PHE A 52 9.73 16.07 -1.40
N ARG A 53 10.77 15.31 -1.69
CA ARG A 53 12.15 15.75 -1.59
C ARG A 53 12.71 15.74 -3.02
N PRO A 54 13.16 16.91 -3.55
CA PRO A 54 13.79 16.91 -4.86
C PRO A 54 15.00 15.97 -4.86
N PRO A 55 15.23 15.22 -5.96
CA PRO A 55 16.39 14.34 -6.05
C PRO A 55 17.66 15.16 -5.88
N VAL A 56 18.49 14.76 -4.95
CA VAL A 56 19.86 15.27 -4.85
C VAL A 56 20.60 14.66 -6.04
N SER A 57 21.07 15.52 -6.96
CA SER A 57 21.89 15.08 -8.09
C SER A 57 23.23 14.55 -7.58
N GLY A 58 23.22 13.30 -7.14
CA GLY A 58 24.41 12.51 -6.92
C GLY A 58 24.86 11.96 -8.26
N GLN A 59 26.12 12.21 -8.64
CA GLN A 59 26.75 11.54 -9.75
C GLN A 59 26.82 10.04 -9.47
N GLY A 60 25.74 9.33 -9.79
CA GLY A 60 25.73 7.88 -9.86
C GLY A 60 26.29 7.47 -11.23
N ASN A 61 27.47 6.88 -11.25
CA ASN A 61 27.95 6.09 -12.39
C ASN A 61 27.02 4.87 -12.56
N GLY A 62 25.89 5.09 -13.19
CA GLY A 62 24.93 4.06 -13.56
C GLY A 62 25.17 3.63 -15.02
N ASN A 63 26.21 2.84 -15.29
CA ASN A 63 26.24 1.98 -16.47
C ASN A 63 25.26 0.82 -16.23
N GLY A 64 23.99 1.09 -16.30
CA GLY A 64 22.92 0.11 -16.37
C GLY A 64 22.09 0.36 -17.62
N ALA A 65 22.67 0.13 -18.79
CA ALA A 65 21.86 -0.11 -19.97
C ALA A 65 21.11 -1.43 -19.70
N TYR A 66 19.88 -1.35 -19.27
CA TYR A 66 18.93 -2.46 -19.36
C TYR A 66 18.68 -2.67 -20.86
N GLY A 67 19.52 -3.46 -21.50
CA GLY A 67 19.24 -4.02 -22.80
C GLY A 67 17.98 -4.86 -22.66
N ILE A 68 16.90 -4.45 -23.32
CA ILE A 68 15.71 -5.29 -23.50
C ILE A 68 16.15 -6.39 -24.44
N GLU A 69 16.58 -7.52 -23.86
CA GLU A 69 16.93 -8.72 -24.61
C GLU A 69 15.61 -9.43 -24.93
N ILE A 70 15.20 -9.34 -26.20
CA ILE A 70 14.03 -10.06 -26.71
C ILE A 70 14.44 -11.52 -26.87
N VAL A 71 14.18 -12.33 -25.85
CA VAL A 71 14.34 -13.78 -25.91
C VAL A 71 12.99 -14.41 -25.62
N ASP A 72 12.30 -14.88 -26.65
CA ASP A 72 11.04 -15.65 -26.59
C ASP A 72 9.89 -15.04 -25.76
N GLY A 73 9.72 -13.73 -25.82
CA GLY A 73 8.65 -13.03 -25.13
C GLY A 73 8.94 -11.53 -25.02
N GLN A 74 7.94 -10.76 -24.71
CA GLN A 74 8.05 -9.33 -24.54
C GLN A 74 8.15 -8.96 -23.06
N THR A 75 9.07 -8.06 -22.74
CA THR A 75 9.17 -7.43 -21.42
C THR A 75 8.53 -6.05 -21.50
N VAL A 76 7.53 -5.82 -20.68
CA VAL A 76 6.76 -4.58 -20.65
C VAL A 76 7.01 -3.85 -19.34
N TYR A 77 7.45 -2.61 -19.42
CA TYR A 77 7.57 -1.68 -18.30
C TYR A 77 6.27 -0.91 -18.13
N VAL A 78 5.66 -0.94 -16.93
CA VAL A 78 4.43 -0.23 -16.63
C VAL A 78 4.67 0.75 -15.49
N PRO A 79 4.68 2.07 -15.73
CA PRO A 79 4.78 3.05 -14.67
C PRO A 79 3.58 2.94 -13.72
N VAL A 80 3.85 3.01 -12.41
CA VAL A 80 2.81 3.01 -11.38
C VAL A 80 3.20 3.94 -10.23
N TYR A 81 2.23 4.41 -9.48
CA TYR A 81 2.45 5.42 -8.45
C TYR A 81 1.72 5.00 -7.17
N SER A 82 2.43 4.83 -6.06
CA SER A 82 1.81 4.67 -4.73
C SER A 82 1.23 5.98 -4.23
N HIS A 83 1.78 7.10 -4.70
CA HIS A 83 1.28 8.44 -4.44
C HIS A 83 1.76 9.42 -5.51
N ILE A 84 1.03 10.49 -5.66
CA ILE A 84 1.42 11.68 -6.43
C ILE A 84 1.46 12.89 -5.50
N TYR A 85 2.15 13.94 -5.91
CA TYR A 85 2.24 15.16 -5.11
C TYR A 85 1.25 16.21 -5.60
N ALA A 86 0.56 16.86 -4.66
CA ALA A 86 -0.32 17.99 -4.89
C ALA A 86 -0.20 19.00 -3.74
N ASP A 87 -0.90 20.13 -3.82
CA ASP A 87 -1.05 21.13 -2.76
C ASP A 87 0.26 21.49 -2.04
N GLY A 88 1.29 21.84 -2.82
CA GLY A 88 2.61 22.23 -2.30
C GLY A 88 3.49 21.06 -1.84
N GLY A 89 3.32 19.87 -2.43
CA GLY A 89 4.15 18.69 -2.18
C GLY A 89 3.57 17.71 -1.17
N ARG A 90 2.28 17.80 -0.89
CA ARG A 90 1.57 16.81 -0.07
C ARG A 90 1.33 15.54 -0.88
N PRO A 91 1.57 14.35 -0.31
CA PRO A 91 1.30 13.10 -1.00
C PRO A 91 -0.20 12.80 -1.03
N HIS A 92 -0.72 12.51 -2.21
CA HIS A 92 -2.03 11.89 -2.42
C HIS A 92 -1.82 10.40 -2.65
N LEU A 93 -2.23 9.57 -1.70
CA LEU A 93 -2.08 8.12 -1.78
C LEU A 93 -3.02 7.53 -2.82
N LEU A 94 -2.49 6.59 -3.59
CA LEU A 94 -3.18 5.90 -4.67
C LEU A 94 -3.27 4.40 -4.41
N GLU A 95 -4.36 3.81 -4.83
CA GLU A 95 -4.50 2.39 -5.07
C GLU A 95 -4.24 2.13 -6.54
N SER A 96 -3.48 1.09 -6.87
CA SER A 96 -3.07 0.82 -8.24
C SER A 96 -3.45 -0.59 -8.62
N THR A 97 -4.07 -0.75 -9.79
CA THR A 97 -4.40 -2.05 -10.37
C THR A 97 -3.65 -2.21 -11.68
N LEU A 98 -2.71 -3.15 -11.75
CA LEU A 98 -2.15 -3.62 -13.02
C LEU A 98 -3.18 -4.51 -13.70
N SER A 99 -3.56 -4.19 -14.93
CA SER A 99 -4.45 -4.98 -15.79
C SER A 99 -3.68 -5.52 -16.98
N ILE A 100 -3.75 -6.82 -17.20
CA ILE A 100 -3.15 -7.52 -18.34
C ILE A 100 -4.29 -8.19 -19.09
N ARG A 101 -4.55 -7.78 -20.33
CA ARG A 101 -5.64 -8.27 -21.16
C ARG A 101 -5.12 -8.93 -22.41
N ASN A 102 -5.44 -10.19 -22.58
CA ASN A 102 -5.25 -10.84 -23.87
C ASN A 102 -6.28 -10.32 -24.87
N LEU A 103 -5.82 -9.69 -25.94
CA LEU A 103 -6.72 -9.13 -26.97
C LEU A 103 -7.01 -10.13 -28.11
N ASP A 104 -6.30 -11.28 -28.14
CA ASP A 104 -6.52 -12.29 -29.18
C ASP A 104 -7.80 -13.09 -28.88
N PRO A 105 -8.75 -13.18 -29.84
CA PRO A 105 -10.00 -13.89 -29.64
C PRO A 105 -9.86 -15.43 -29.75
N ASN A 106 -8.73 -15.94 -30.20
CA ASN A 106 -8.55 -17.35 -30.51
C ASN A 106 -7.36 -18.02 -29.82
N ARG A 107 -6.36 -17.21 -29.38
CA ARG A 107 -5.10 -17.71 -28.85
C ARG A 107 -4.85 -17.24 -27.43
N ALA A 108 -4.15 -18.07 -26.68
CA ALA A 108 -3.74 -17.76 -25.32
C ALA A 108 -2.34 -17.14 -25.28
N ILE A 109 -2.06 -16.36 -24.25
CA ILE A 109 -0.74 -15.90 -23.86
C ILE A 109 -0.32 -16.54 -22.54
N SER A 110 0.98 -16.56 -22.27
CA SER A 110 1.55 -16.99 -21.00
C SER A 110 2.25 -15.81 -20.31
N ILE A 111 1.80 -15.43 -19.12
CA ILE A 111 2.46 -14.44 -18.28
C ILE A 111 3.50 -15.18 -17.45
N LYS A 112 4.78 -14.91 -17.67
CA LYS A 112 5.91 -15.59 -17.02
C LYS A 112 6.25 -14.96 -15.66
N SER A 113 6.13 -13.63 -15.57
CA SER A 113 6.52 -12.88 -14.37
C SER A 113 5.76 -11.56 -14.29
N VAL A 114 5.38 -11.17 -13.09
CA VAL A 114 4.82 -9.85 -12.76
C VAL A 114 5.54 -9.35 -11.51
N ARG A 115 6.51 -8.45 -11.70
CA ARG A 115 7.35 -7.91 -10.63
C ARG A 115 7.07 -6.45 -10.37
N TYR A 116 6.94 -6.10 -9.11
CA TYR A 116 6.71 -4.74 -8.62
C TYR A 116 7.97 -4.19 -7.98
N PHE A 117 8.41 -3.02 -8.42
CA PHE A 117 9.63 -2.34 -7.97
C PHE A 117 9.32 -0.97 -7.38
N ASP A 118 10.15 -0.53 -6.44
CA ASP A 118 10.09 0.82 -5.88
C ASP A 118 10.76 1.86 -6.79
N THR A 119 10.67 3.12 -6.37
CA THR A 119 11.33 4.26 -7.04
C THR A 119 12.85 4.13 -7.12
N GLY A 120 13.46 3.39 -6.22
CA GLY A 120 14.91 3.11 -6.20
C GLY A 120 15.32 1.92 -7.06
N GLY A 121 14.37 1.20 -7.66
CA GLY A 121 14.60 -0.01 -8.45
C GLY A 121 14.74 -1.28 -7.63
N ALA A 122 14.42 -1.26 -6.33
CA ALA A 122 14.42 -2.45 -5.51
C ALA A 122 13.12 -3.25 -5.71
N LEU A 123 13.25 -4.59 -5.83
CA LEU A 123 12.10 -5.48 -5.94
C LEU A 123 11.31 -5.48 -4.63
N ILE A 124 10.02 -5.12 -4.68
CA ILE A 124 9.09 -5.16 -3.56
C ILE A 124 8.36 -6.50 -3.51
N LYS A 125 7.89 -6.97 -4.68
CA LYS A 125 7.05 -8.16 -4.76
C LYS A 125 7.12 -8.83 -6.14
N GLU A 126 7.21 -10.15 -6.16
CA GLU A 126 6.85 -11.01 -7.28
C GLU A 126 5.42 -11.49 -7.05
N TYR A 127 4.55 -11.37 -8.05
CA TYR A 127 3.13 -11.71 -7.93
C TYR A 127 2.82 -13.14 -8.38
N LEU A 128 3.71 -13.76 -9.16
CA LEU A 128 3.52 -15.10 -9.70
C LEU A 128 4.59 -16.04 -9.16
N ASP A 129 4.16 -17.15 -8.56
CA ASP A 129 5.05 -18.25 -8.19
C ASP A 129 5.33 -19.16 -9.39
N GLU A 130 4.35 -19.28 -10.30
CA GLU A 130 4.42 -20.04 -11.54
C GLU A 130 3.82 -19.23 -12.70
N LYS A 131 4.18 -19.61 -13.94
CA LYS A 131 3.61 -18.99 -15.13
C LYS A 131 2.07 -19.11 -15.13
N MET A 132 1.40 -18.02 -15.49
CA MET A 132 -0.07 -17.94 -15.60
C MET A 132 -0.44 -17.96 -17.07
N ARG A 133 -1.27 -18.92 -17.47
CA ARG A 133 -1.89 -18.93 -18.80
C ARG A 133 -3.13 -18.02 -18.80
N LEU A 134 -3.20 -17.12 -19.78
CA LEU A 134 -4.33 -16.24 -20.01
C LEU A 134 -4.99 -16.61 -21.34
N GLY A 135 -6.19 -17.14 -21.29
CA GLY A 135 -6.94 -17.59 -22.45
C GLY A 135 -7.37 -16.43 -23.37
N PRO A 136 -8.03 -16.75 -24.49
CA PRO A 136 -8.55 -15.73 -25.41
C PRO A 136 -9.48 -14.75 -24.69
N LEU A 137 -9.25 -13.44 -24.88
CA LEU A 137 -10.00 -12.33 -24.28
C LEU A 137 -10.06 -12.33 -22.75
N GLU A 138 -9.26 -13.15 -22.08
CA GLU A 138 -9.14 -13.15 -20.63
C GLU A 138 -8.33 -11.95 -20.10
N THR A 139 -8.60 -11.61 -18.85
CA THR A 139 -7.92 -10.53 -18.12
C THR A 139 -7.41 -11.04 -16.80
N ALA A 140 -6.18 -10.69 -16.45
CA ALA A 140 -5.61 -10.81 -15.11
C ALA A 140 -5.43 -9.41 -14.49
N ALA A 141 -5.64 -9.31 -13.18
CA ALA A 141 -5.47 -8.07 -12.44
C ALA A 141 -4.63 -8.30 -11.17
N PHE A 142 -3.72 -7.35 -10.88
CA PHE A 142 -2.85 -7.38 -9.71
C PHE A 142 -2.97 -6.06 -8.97
N LEU A 143 -3.31 -6.14 -7.68
CA LEU A 143 -3.58 -4.98 -6.83
C LEU A 143 -2.35 -4.58 -6.02
N VAL A 144 -2.08 -3.28 -5.97
CA VAL A 144 -1.25 -2.61 -4.96
C VAL A 144 -2.19 -1.76 -4.12
N GLU A 145 -2.40 -2.15 -2.87
CA GLU A 145 -3.31 -1.47 -1.97
C GLU A 145 -2.83 -0.04 -1.64
N LYS A 146 -3.77 0.88 -1.42
CA LYS A 146 -3.49 2.27 -1.04
C LYS A 146 -2.53 2.41 0.16
N ARG A 147 -2.55 1.44 1.08
CA ARG A 147 -1.68 1.44 2.27
C ARG A 147 -0.25 0.98 1.98
N ASP A 148 0.00 0.37 0.83
CA ASP A 148 1.34 -0.03 0.41
C ASP A 148 2.06 1.13 -0.25
N THR A 149 2.70 1.96 0.57
CA THR A 149 3.44 3.14 0.12
C THR A 149 4.89 2.85 -0.28
N ARG A 150 5.33 1.59 -0.20
CA ARG A 150 6.73 1.19 -0.46
C ARG A 150 7.19 1.51 -1.88
N GLY A 151 6.28 1.48 -2.84
CA GLY A 151 6.61 1.79 -4.24
C GLY A 151 7.08 3.23 -4.46
N GLY A 152 6.53 4.18 -3.74
CA GLY A 152 6.85 5.59 -3.92
C GLY A 152 6.17 6.20 -5.16
N SER A 153 6.67 7.37 -5.58
CA SER A 153 6.14 8.14 -6.72
C SER A 153 6.76 7.76 -8.07
N GLY A 154 7.65 6.77 -8.12
CA GLY A 154 8.32 6.29 -9.33
C GLY A 154 8.36 4.76 -9.39
N ALA A 155 7.41 4.10 -8.74
CA ALA A 155 7.26 2.66 -8.80
C ALA A 155 6.93 2.17 -10.22
N ASN A 156 7.16 0.88 -10.45
CA ASN A 156 6.84 0.28 -11.74
C ASN A 156 6.56 -1.21 -11.61
N PHE A 157 5.84 -1.74 -12.59
CA PHE A 157 5.80 -3.16 -12.85
C PHE A 157 6.70 -3.51 -14.04
N ILE A 158 7.33 -4.68 -13.95
CA ILE A 158 7.93 -5.38 -15.09
C ILE A 158 7.10 -6.63 -15.31
N VAL A 159 6.47 -6.71 -16.49
CA VAL A 159 5.66 -7.84 -16.92
C VAL A 159 6.42 -8.56 -18.03
N ILE A 160 6.59 -9.88 -17.90
CA ILE A 160 7.17 -10.73 -18.92
C ILE A 160 6.10 -11.69 -19.39
N TRP A 161 5.83 -11.70 -20.69
CA TRP A 161 4.85 -12.59 -21.30
C TRP A 161 5.37 -13.17 -22.62
N ASP A 162 4.81 -14.28 -23.05
CA ASP A 162 5.03 -14.87 -24.37
C ASP A 162 3.75 -15.52 -24.92
N ALA A 163 3.84 -15.99 -26.15
CA ALA A 163 2.83 -16.82 -26.79
C ALA A 163 3.49 -17.89 -27.66
N GLU A 164 2.84 -19.05 -27.81
CA GLU A 164 3.35 -20.14 -28.66
C GLU A 164 3.25 -19.83 -30.14
N GLU A 165 2.31 -18.96 -30.52
CA GLU A 165 2.06 -18.49 -31.88
C GLU A 165 1.89 -16.96 -31.87
N PRO A 166 2.07 -16.26 -33.01
CA PRO A 166 1.80 -14.84 -33.12
C PRO A 166 0.37 -14.50 -32.69
N VAL A 167 0.22 -13.54 -31.75
CA VAL A 167 -1.03 -13.06 -31.18
C VAL A 167 -1.13 -11.54 -31.34
N TYR A 168 -2.32 -10.98 -31.14
CA TYR A 168 -2.44 -9.55 -30.92
C TYR A 168 -1.68 -9.18 -29.62
N GLU A 169 -0.91 -8.09 -29.69
CA GLU A 169 -0.20 -7.58 -28.51
C GLU A 169 -1.20 -7.34 -27.35
N PRO A 170 -0.96 -7.90 -26.17
CA PRO A 170 -1.85 -7.71 -25.03
C PRO A 170 -1.86 -6.27 -24.57
N LEU A 171 -3.04 -5.79 -24.12
CA LEU A 171 -3.14 -4.51 -23.43
C LEU A 171 -2.67 -4.66 -21.98
N ILE A 172 -1.56 -4.00 -21.67
CA ILE A 172 -0.97 -4.01 -20.32
C ILE A 172 -0.93 -2.57 -19.82
N GLU A 173 -1.67 -2.28 -18.76
CA GLU A 173 -1.77 -0.93 -18.21
C GLU A 173 -1.95 -0.95 -16.69
N ALA A 174 -1.53 0.11 -16.01
CA ALA A 174 -1.88 0.35 -14.62
C ALA A 174 -2.97 1.40 -14.51
N ILE A 175 -3.95 1.16 -13.65
CA ILE A 175 -5.05 2.08 -13.32
C ILE A 175 -4.83 2.53 -11.89
N MET A 176 -4.68 3.85 -11.67
CA MET A 176 -4.51 4.45 -10.35
C MET A 176 -5.77 5.18 -9.93
N ILE A 177 -6.17 5.00 -8.66
CA ILE A 177 -7.31 5.66 -8.04
C ILE A 177 -6.90 6.22 -6.69
N GLY A 178 -7.22 7.48 -6.43
CA GLY A 178 -7.01 8.14 -5.13
C GLY A 178 -8.26 8.89 -4.66
N PHE A 179 -8.46 8.88 -3.34
CA PHE A 179 -9.54 9.65 -2.68
C PHE A 179 -8.92 10.44 -1.54
N SER A 180 -9.15 11.76 -1.52
CA SER A 180 -8.73 12.65 -0.45
C SER A 180 -9.67 13.85 -0.38
N ASP A 181 -10.10 14.23 0.82
CA ASP A 181 -10.90 15.44 1.11
C ASP A 181 -12.14 15.60 0.22
N GLY A 182 -12.86 14.49 -0.03
CA GLY A 182 -14.06 14.51 -0.86
C GLY A 182 -13.81 14.65 -2.37
N LYS A 183 -12.56 14.62 -2.80
CA LYS A 183 -12.14 14.62 -4.20
C LYS A 183 -11.61 13.25 -4.60
N SER A 184 -11.86 12.85 -5.84
CA SER A 184 -11.30 11.65 -6.43
C SER A 184 -10.41 12.00 -7.60
N ILE A 185 -9.34 11.23 -7.78
CA ILE A 185 -8.49 11.28 -8.96
C ILE A 185 -8.36 9.86 -9.49
N SER A 186 -8.42 9.70 -10.81
CA SER A 186 -8.10 8.44 -11.46
C SER A 186 -7.41 8.70 -12.79
N PHE A 187 -6.46 7.84 -13.13
CA PHE A 187 -5.74 7.89 -14.41
C PHE A 187 -5.15 6.53 -14.72
N THR A 188 -4.77 6.32 -15.98
CA THR A 188 -4.11 5.10 -16.46
C THR A 188 -2.68 5.40 -16.90
N SER A 189 -1.85 4.36 -16.83
CA SER A 189 -0.47 4.38 -17.29
C SER A 189 -0.24 3.16 -18.18
N PRO A 190 -0.11 3.33 -19.50
CA PRO A 190 0.12 2.22 -20.41
C PRO A 190 1.52 1.64 -20.27
N GLY A 191 1.63 0.32 -20.44
CA GLY A 191 2.89 -0.39 -20.57
C GLY A 191 3.63 -0.05 -21.88
N ARG A 192 4.92 -0.19 -21.84
CA ARG A 192 5.84 0.04 -22.97
C ARG A 192 6.97 -0.98 -22.99
#